data_251cc29d9e2fb3c30a986a3fbea6fd00
#
_entry.id   251cc29d9e2fb3c30a986a3fbea6fd00
#
_cell.length_a   1.000
_cell.length_b   1.000
_cell.length_c   1.000
_cell.angle_alpha   90.00
_cell.angle_beta   90.00
_cell.angle_gamma   90.00
#
_symmetry.space_group_name_H-M   'P 1'
#
loop_
_entity.id
_entity.type
_entity.pdbx_description
1 polymer ?
#
loop_
_entity_poly.entity_id
_entity_poly.type
_entity_poly.pdbx_seq_one_letter_code
_entity_poly.pdbx_strand_id
1 'polypeptide(L)'
;IPYGIPRAGTRTVEYAFDDWCIAQVAKRLGKEDIYDKYMSRSGNWRNLWRTDYEWKGMKGFIMPRDAQGRWLDSVPWGKSKVYHPLIPYRPDTKVAPWYLPWWNTFFYEALSAEYSLSVPHDVPGLIDACGGADAFRKRLDTFFAEGHYNVANEPSFLTPWLYHFIGRPDLSRDRVTRIINENFSDQPDGLPGNDDGGAMSSWLIWGMLGKYPLAGTSQF
;
A
#
# COMPACT_ATOMS: atom_id res chain seq x y z
N ILE A 1 7.19 15.58 -16.99
CA ILE A 1 6.91 14.21 -16.50
C ILE A 1 6.86 13.33 -17.74
N PRO A 2 7.76 12.35 -17.96
CA PRO A 2 7.80 11.55 -19.20
C PRO A 2 6.51 10.77 -19.45
N TYR A 3 5.69 10.55 -18.42
CA TYR A 3 4.46 9.74 -18.49
C TYR A 3 3.19 10.57 -18.29
N GLY A 4 3.29 11.88 -18.26
CA GLY A 4 2.15 12.80 -18.24
C GLY A 4 1.41 12.90 -16.89
N ILE A 5 1.43 11.86 -16.06
CA ILE A 5 0.71 11.81 -14.79
C ILE A 5 1.70 11.60 -13.63
N PRO A 6 1.86 12.57 -12.72
CA PRO A 6 2.68 12.37 -11.54
C PRO A 6 2.06 11.31 -10.62
N ARG A 7 2.92 10.49 -9.99
CA ARG A 7 2.52 9.49 -8.99
C ARG A 7 1.50 8.48 -9.52
N ALA A 8 1.67 8.05 -10.77
CA ALA A 8 0.71 7.16 -11.44
C ALA A 8 0.52 5.83 -10.69
N GLY A 9 1.56 5.33 -10.01
CA GLY A 9 1.47 4.11 -9.19
C GLY A 9 0.50 4.29 -8.03
N THR A 10 0.74 5.29 -7.17
CA THR A 10 -0.17 5.63 -6.07
C THR A 10 -1.58 5.86 -6.55
N ARG A 11 -1.76 6.75 -7.54
CA ARG A 11 -3.11 7.08 -8.05
C ARG A 11 -3.88 5.88 -8.57
N THR A 12 -3.20 4.93 -9.20
CA THR A 12 -3.89 3.73 -9.69
C THR A 12 -4.39 2.86 -8.53
N VAL A 13 -3.60 2.70 -7.49
CA VAL A 13 -3.97 1.88 -6.32
C VAL A 13 -5.04 2.58 -5.48
N GLU A 14 -4.83 3.85 -5.16
CA GLU A 14 -5.74 4.66 -4.33
C GLU A 14 -7.11 4.84 -5.03
N TYR A 15 -7.11 5.18 -6.33
CA TYR A 15 -8.37 5.32 -7.07
C TYR A 15 -9.11 3.99 -7.25
N ALA A 16 -8.42 2.86 -7.23
CA ALA A 16 -9.09 1.56 -7.21
C ALA A 16 -9.89 1.37 -5.91
N PHE A 17 -9.35 1.84 -4.78
CA PHE A 17 -10.09 1.86 -3.52
C PHE A 17 -11.24 2.88 -3.52
N ASP A 18 -11.02 4.09 -4.04
CA ASP A 18 -12.08 5.10 -4.18
C ASP A 18 -13.23 4.58 -5.07
N ASP A 19 -12.90 3.96 -6.19
CA ASP A 19 -13.88 3.34 -7.10
C ASP A 19 -14.69 2.24 -6.39
N TRP A 20 -14.05 1.44 -5.54
CA TRP A 20 -14.75 0.47 -4.71
C TRP A 20 -15.72 1.15 -3.72
N CYS A 21 -15.28 2.21 -3.04
CA CYS A 21 -16.15 2.96 -2.13
C CYS A 21 -17.38 3.55 -2.84
N ILE A 22 -17.17 4.13 -4.04
CA ILE A 22 -18.27 4.62 -4.88
C ILE A 22 -19.25 3.48 -5.22
N ALA A 23 -18.72 2.32 -5.60
CA ALA A 23 -19.55 1.16 -5.89
C ALA A 23 -20.40 0.72 -4.68
N GLN A 24 -19.83 0.71 -3.47
CA GLN A 24 -20.59 0.35 -2.27
C GLN A 24 -21.77 1.31 -2.02
N VAL A 25 -21.55 2.61 -2.22
CA VAL A 25 -22.61 3.63 -2.12
C VAL A 25 -23.66 3.44 -3.23
N ALA A 26 -23.22 3.24 -4.46
CA ALA A 26 -24.11 3.00 -5.61
C ALA A 26 -25.03 1.79 -5.37
N LYS A 27 -24.46 0.69 -4.87
CA LYS A 27 -25.23 -0.53 -4.52
C LYS A 27 -26.33 -0.25 -3.50
N ARG A 28 -26.00 0.49 -2.43
CA ARG A 28 -26.98 0.86 -1.39
C ARG A 28 -28.08 1.78 -1.91
N LEU A 29 -27.81 2.55 -2.95
CA LEU A 29 -28.75 3.45 -3.60
C LEU A 29 -29.51 2.80 -4.79
N GLY A 30 -29.29 1.52 -5.06
CA GLY A 30 -29.91 0.79 -6.17
C GLY A 30 -29.48 1.29 -7.55
N LYS A 31 -28.24 1.79 -7.68
CA LYS A 31 -27.65 2.31 -8.93
C LYS A 31 -26.74 1.24 -9.54
N GLU A 32 -27.34 0.20 -10.12
CA GLU A 32 -26.62 -1.00 -10.58
C GLU A 32 -25.58 -0.69 -11.69
N ASP A 33 -25.91 0.16 -12.64
CA ASP A 33 -25.00 0.58 -13.72
C ASP A 33 -23.75 1.29 -13.17
N ILE A 34 -23.92 2.12 -12.16
CA ILE A 34 -22.82 2.80 -11.46
C ILE A 34 -22.02 1.79 -10.63
N TYR A 35 -22.71 0.89 -9.94
CA TYR A 35 -22.06 -0.18 -9.18
C TYR A 35 -21.14 -1.02 -10.08
N ASP A 36 -21.66 -1.57 -11.17
CA ASP A 36 -20.91 -2.42 -12.09
C ASP A 36 -19.69 -1.71 -12.67
N LYS A 37 -19.88 -0.46 -13.10
CA LYS A 37 -18.80 0.37 -13.62
C LYS A 37 -17.67 0.53 -12.62
N TYR A 38 -17.98 0.93 -11.40
CA TYR A 38 -16.97 1.25 -10.41
C TYR A 38 -16.38 -0.01 -9.75
N MET A 39 -17.13 -1.09 -9.60
CA MET A 39 -16.61 -2.40 -9.20
C MET A 39 -15.59 -2.94 -10.22
N SER A 40 -15.86 -2.81 -11.51
CA SER A 40 -14.88 -3.18 -12.54
C SER A 40 -13.59 -2.38 -12.40
N ARG A 41 -13.70 -1.06 -12.16
CA ARG A 41 -12.54 -0.17 -12.01
C ARG A 41 -11.75 -0.41 -10.71
N SER A 42 -12.41 -0.87 -9.65
CA SER A 42 -11.74 -1.18 -8.38
C SER A 42 -10.68 -2.29 -8.52
N GLY A 43 -10.75 -3.08 -9.58
CA GLY A 43 -9.72 -4.05 -9.94
C GLY A 43 -8.45 -3.48 -10.60
N ASN A 44 -8.39 -2.17 -10.90
CA ASN A 44 -7.32 -1.55 -11.68
C ASN A 44 -5.93 -1.61 -11.02
N TRP A 45 -5.84 -1.83 -9.70
CA TRP A 45 -4.56 -2.07 -9.04
C TRP A 45 -3.79 -3.25 -9.66
N ARG A 46 -4.50 -4.25 -10.23
CA ARG A 46 -3.91 -5.41 -10.91
C ARG A 46 -3.15 -5.04 -12.19
N ASN A 47 -3.48 -3.90 -12.80
CA ASN A 47 -2.74 -3.41 -13.97
C ASN A 47 -1.29 -3.07 -13.66
N LEU A 48 -0.99 -2.80 -12.39
CA LEU A 48 0.36 -2.53 -11.90
C LEU A 48 0.97 -3.73 -11.18
N TRP A 49 0.24 -4.83 -11.01
CA TRP A 49 0.74 -6.05 -10.38
C TRP A 49 1.63 -6.83 -11.35
N ARG A 50 2.94 -6.75 -11.15
CA ARG A 50 3.93 -7.39 -11.99
C ARG A 50 4.25 -8.79 -11.52
N THR A 51 3.64 -9.78 -12.11
CA THR A 51 3.70 -11.19 -11.70
C THR A 51 5.07 -11.86 -11.95
N ASP A 52 5.83 -11.37 -12.94
CA ASP A 52 7.15 -11.90 -13.32
C ASP A 52 8.31 -11.30 -12.50
N TYR A 53 8.04 -10.29 -11.67
CA TYR A 53 9.06 -9.74 -10.79
C TYR A 53 9.17 -10.56 -9.50
N GLU A 54 10.40 -10.93 -9.16
CA GLU A 54 10.70 -11.70 -7.96
C GLU A 54 11.75 -10.98 -7.09
N TRP A 55 11.50 -10.95 -5.79
CA TRP A 55 12.44 -10.48 -4.79
C TRP A 55 12.35 -11.35 -3.54
N LYS A 56 13.49 -11.91 -3.09
CA LYS A 56 13.58 -12.81 -1.92
C LYS A 56 12.60 -13.99 -1.94
N GLY A 57 12.35 -14.53 -3.13
CA GLY A 57 11.41 -15.63 -3.33
C GLY A 57 9.94 -15.26 -3.19
N MET A 58 9.62 -13.96 -3.26
CA MET A 58 8.26 -13.43 -3.36
C MET A 58 8.03 -12.94 -4.77
N LYS A 59 6.94 -13.36 -5.39
CA LYS A 59 6.54 -12.96 -6.73
C LYS A 59 5.39 -11.96 -6.70
N GLY A 60 5.39 -11.06 -7.67
CA GLY A 60 4.34 -10.07 -7.84
C GLY A 60 4.53 -8.85 -6.93
N PHE A 61 4.60 -7.68 -7.53
CA PHE A 61 4.69 -6.39 -6.85
C PHE A 61 3.99 -5.32 -7.65
N ILE A 62 3.44 -4.33 -6.97
CA ILE A 62 2.95 -3.10 -7.60
C ILE A 62 4.17 -2.35 -8.15
N MET A 63 4.24 -2.23 -9.47
CA MET A 63 5.35 -1.59 -10.16
C MET A 63 4.86 -0.67 -11.26
N PRO A 64 5.61 0.40 -11.59
CA PRO A 64 5.20 1.35 -12.60
C PRO A 64 5.22 0.76 -14.01
N ARG A 65 4.17 1.11 -14.76
CA ARG A 65 3.94 0.67 -16.13
C ARG A 65 3.54 1.85 -17.00
N ASP A 66 3.97 1.89 -18.24
CA ASP A 66 3.57 2.95 -19.17
C ASP A 66 2.21 2.66 -19.84
N ALA A 67 1.71 3.62 -20.62
CA ALA A 67 0.43 3.51 -21.33
C ALA A 67 0.43 2.40 -22.41
N GLN A 68 1.60 1.95 -22.86
CA GLN A 68 1.75 0.84 -23.79
C GLN A 68 1.87 -0.51 -23.08
N GLY A 69 1.76 -0.51 -21.76
CA GLY A 69 1.83 -1.71 -20.95
C GLY A 69 3.23 -2.24 -20.68
N ARG A 70 4.28 -1.45 -20.93
CA ARG A 70 5.66 -1.83 -20.68
C ARG A 70 6.08 -1.44 -19.27
N TRP A 71 6.80 -2.34 -18.60
CA TRP A 71 7.36 -2.04 -17.30
C TRP A 71 8.51 -1.03 -17.41
N LEU A 72 8.62 -0.11 -16.46
CA LEU A 72 9.56 1.00 -16.59
C LEU A 72 11.03 0.61 -16.52
N ASP A 73 11.37 -0.48 -15.87
CA ASP A 73 12.73 -1.02 -15.83
C ASP A 73 13.18 -1.62 -17.15
N SER A 74 12.24 -1.92 -18.06
CA SER A 74 12.51 -2.40 -19.42
C SER A 74 12.52 -1.28 -20.47
N VAL A 75 12.20 -0.05 -20.08
CA VAL A 75 12.18 1.10 -20.98
C VAL A 75 13.48 1.88 -20.82
N PRO A 76 14.24 2.12 -21.93
CA PRO A 76 15.41 2.98 -21.87
C PRO A 76 15.02 4.38 -21.36
N TRP A 77 15.61 4.79 -20.27
CA TRP A 77 15.44 6.14 -19.75
C TRP A 77 16.15 7.12 -20.69
N GLY A 78 15.42 8.03 -21.27
CA GLY A 78 16.00 9.10 -22.04
C GLY A 78 16.96 9.96 -21.19
N LYS A 79 17.76 10.81 -21.82
CA LYS A 79 18.74 11.72 -21.17
C LYS A 79 18.10 12.80 -20.29
N SER A 80 16.89 12.61 -19.81
CA SER A 80 16.20 13.56 -18.95
C SER A 80 16.89 13.65 -17.60
N LYS A 81 17.50 14.79 -17.32
CA LYS A 81 18.12 15.12 -16.02
C LYS A 81 17.12 15.19 -14.87
N VAL A 82 15.82 15.11 -15.15
CA VAL A 82 14.73 15.27 -14.19
C VAL A 82 14.34 13.94 -13.54
N TYR A 83 14.68 12.82 -14.18
CA TYR A 83 14.41 11.49 -13.66
C TYR A 83 15.68 10.74 -13.44
N HIS A 84 16.02 10.54 -12.20
CA HIS A 84 17.08 9.61 -11.86
C HIS A 84 16.55 8.19 -12.09
N PRO A 85 17.27 7.31 -12.84
CA PRO A 85 16.86 5.92 -13.05
C PRO A 85 16.80 5.08 -11.75
N LEU A 86 17.28 5.63 -10.65
CA LEU A 86 17.22 5.06 -9.31
C LEU A 86 16.00 5.53 -8.52
N ILE A 87 15.00 6.14 -9.16
CA ILE A 87 13.73 6.40 -8.47
C ILE A 87 13.21 5.07 -7.91
N PRO A 88 12.90 5.03 -6.61
CA PRO A 88 12.56 3.79 -5.93
C PRO A 88 11.19 3.28 -6.37
N TYR A 89 11.17 2.53 -7.44
CA TYR A 89 10.01 1.79 -7.91
C TYR A 89 10.16 0.28 -7.70
N ARG A 90 11.33 -0.14 -7.24
CA ARG A 90 11.64 -1.54 -6.99
C ARG A 90 11.39 -1.88 -5.52
N PRO A 91 10.86 -3.08 -5.21
CA PRO A 91 10.54 -3.45 -3.84
C PRO A 91 11.75 -3.55 -2.90
N ASP A 92 12.95 -3.70 -3.44
CA ASP A 92 14.20 -3.72 -2.67
C ASP A 92 14.74 -2.33 -2.31
N THR A 93 14.08 -1.26 -2.75
CA THR A 93 14.53 0.10 -2.50
C THR A 93 14.06 0.60 -1.14
N LYS A 94 14.97 1.22 -0.39
CA LYS A 94 14.74 1.80 0.95
C LYS A 94 15.00 3.31 1.00
N VAL A 95 14.95 3.99 -0.12
CA VAL A 95 15.19 5.44 -0.17
C VAL A 95 13.94 6.16 0.31
N ALA A 96 14.10 7.00 1.31
CA ALA A 96 13.01 7.80 1.83
C ALA A 96 12.43 8.72 0.74
N PRO A 97 11.11 8.69 0.51
CA PRO A 97 10.47 9.39 -0.61
C PRO A 97 10.66 10.90 -0.61
N TRP A 98 10.86 11.52 0.57
CA TRP A 98 11.05 12.98 0.71
C TRP A 98 12.38 13.51 0.21
N TYR A 99 13.37 12.67 -0.05
CA TYR A 99 14.61 13.08 -0.71
C TYR A 99 14.49 13.25 -2.22
N LEU A 100 13.38 12.80 -2.79
CA LEU A 100 13.13 12.89 -4.20
C LEU A 100 12.16 14.05 -4.47
N PRO A 101 12.25 14.70 -5.62
CA PRO A 101 11.21 15.62 -6.04
C PRO A 101 9.89 14.85 -6.09
N TRP A 102 9.14 14.88 -5.02
CA TRP A 102 7.97 14.03 -4.78
C TRP A 102 6.88 14.14 -5.84
N TRP A 103 6.87 15.25 -6.61
CA TRP A 103 6.03 15.39 -7.81
C TRP A 103 6.52 14.57 -9.01
N ASN A 104 7.71 14.01 -8.96
CA ASN A 104 8.31 13.25 -10.05
C ASN A 104 8.38 11.74 -9.75
N THR A 105 7.92 11.29 -8.59
CA THR A 105 7.92 9.87 -8.21
C THR A 105 6.70 9.14 -8.75
N PHE A 106 6.78 7.82 -8.87
CA PHE A 106 5.65 6.94 -9.19
C PHE A 106 4.77 6.68 -8.00
N PHE A 107 5.38 6.67 -6.83
CA PHE A 107 4.71 6.47 -5.56
C PHE A 107 4.79 7.75 -4.74
N TYR A 108 3.77 7.98 -3.92
CA TYR A 108 3.68 9.10 -2.99
C TYR A 108 3.75 8.56 -1.57
N GLU A 109 4.66 9.10 -0.80
CA GLU A 109 4.85 8.81 0.64
C GLU A 109 5.11 7.35 0.99
N ALA A 110 5.23 6.49 0.01
CA ALA A 110 5.53 5.08 0.17
C ALA A 110 6.27 4.55 -1.06
N LEU A 111 6.67 3.29 -1.01
CA LEU A 111 7.41 2.63 -2.07
C LEU A 111 6.62 1.42 -2.62
N SER A 112 7.20 0.76 -3.62
CA SER A 112 6.60 -0.44 -4.23
C SER A 112 6.28 -1.53 -3.20
N ALA A 113 7.15 -1.75 -2.21
CA ALA A 113 6.92 -2.77 -1.19
C ALA A 113 5.67 -2.48 -0.35
N GLU A 114 5.47 -1.21 0.04
CA GLU A 114 4.31 -0.76 0.83
C GLU A 114 3.03 -0.80 -0.01
N TYR A 115 3.05 -0.22 -1.22
CA TYR A 115 1.87 -0.25 -2.10
C TYR A 115 1.49 -1.66 -2.55
N SER A 116 2.43 -2.61 -2.55
CA SER A 116 2.14 -4.03 -2.80
C SER A 116 1.41 -4.72 -1.63
N LEU A 117 1.13 -4.00 -0.55
CA LEU A 117 0.33 -4.43 0.59
C LEU A 117 -0.87 -3.50 0.84
N SER A 118 -0.99 -2.40 0.09
CA SER A 118 -2.01 -1.36 0.29
C SER A 118 -3.21 -1.53 -0.66
N VAL A 119 -3.94 -2.63 -0.53
CA VAL A 119 -5.18 -2.91 -1.28
C VAL A 119 -6.31 -3.25 -0.30
N PRO A 120 -6.78 -2.27 0.51
CA PRO A 120 -7.68 -2.53 1.64
C PRO A 120 -9.04 -3.11 1.25
N HIS A 121 -9.51 -2.79 0.05
CA HIS A 121 -10.80 -3.23 -0.46
C HIS A 121 -10.81 -4.64 -1.07
N ASP A 122 -9.62 -5.21 -1.32
CA ASP A 122 -9.49 -6.52 -1.98
C ASP A 122 -8.31 -7.33 -1.41
N VAL A 123 -8.22 -7.38 -0.07
CA VAL A 123 -7.18 -8.17 0.61
C VAL A 123 -7.21 -9.64 0.21
N PRO A 124 -8.38 -10.31 0.07
CA PRO A 124 -8.42 -11.67 -0.45
C PRO A 124 -7.80 -11.82 -1.84
N GLY A 125 -8.14 -10.93 -2.78
CA GLY A 125 -7.55 -10.92 -4.12
C GLY A 125 -6.05 -10.63 -4.11
N LEU A 126 -5.57 -9.82 -3.15
CA LEU A 126 -4.14 -9.60 -2.96
C LEU A 126 -3.43 -10.85 -2.42
N ILE A 127 -4.04 -11.58 -1.48
CA ILE A 127 -3.52 -12.86 -0.97
C ILE A 127 -3.39 -13.87 -2.12
N ASP A 128 -4.43 -13.99 -2.95
CA ASP A 128 -4.40 -14.87 -4.12
C ASP A 128 -3.30 -14.47 -5.11
N ALA A 129 -3.17 -13.17 -5.39
CA ALA A 129 -2.13 -12.65 -6.27
C ALA A 129 -0.70 -12.89 -5.74
N CYS A 130 -0.53 -13.00 -4.43
CA CYS A 130 0.73 -13.36 -3.77
C CYS A 130 1.03 -14.87 -3.82
N GLY A 131 0.07 -15.71 -4.19
CA GLY A 131 0.19 -17.17 -4.21
C GLY A 131 -0.35 -17.87 -2.96
N GLY A 132 -1.30 -17.23 -2.26
CA GLY A 132 -2.01 -17.77 -1.10
C GLY A 132 -1.44 -17.37 0.25
N ALA A 133 -2.06 -17.89 1.31
CA ALA A 133 -1.83 -17.45 2.69
C ALA A 133 -0.37 -17.57 3.17
N ASP A 134 0.30 -18.67 2.85
CA ASP A 134 1.69 -18.89 3.27
C ASP A 134 2.66 -17.94 2.56
N ALA A 135 2.47 -17.72 1.25
CA ALA A 135 3.27 -16.76 0.48
C ALA A 135 3.00 -15.32 0.96
N PHE A 136 1.75 -14.98 1.28
CA PHE A 136 1.38 -13.69 1.83
C PHE A 136 1.98 -13.47 3.22
N ARG A 137 1.95 -14.49 4.10
CA ARG A 137 2.63 -14.43 5.39
C ARG A 137 4.12 -14.17 5.23
N LYS A 138 4.80 -14.94 4.37
CA LYS A 138 6.23 -14.74 4.07
C LYS A 138 6.51 -13.30 3.62
N ARG A 139 5.61 -12.73 2.79
CA ARG A 139 5.72 -11.35 2.32
C ARG A 139 5.64 -10.36 3.49
N LEU A 140 4.67 -10.50 4.37
CA LEU A 140 4.53 -9.64 5.56
C LEU A 140 5.75 -9.77 6.47
N ASP A 141 6.17 -11.00 6.78
CA ASP A 141 7.33 -11.24 7.64
C ASP A 141 8.60 -10.61 7.05
N THR A 142 8.82 -10.75 5.74
CA THR A 142 9.95 -10.15 5.03
C THR A 142 9.86 -8.63 5.00
N PHE A 143 8.68 -8.06 4.75
CA PHE A 143 8.45 -6.62 4.75
C PHE A 143 8.89 -5.96 6.06
N PHE A 144 8.51 -6.54 7.19
CA PHE A 144 8.92 -6.06 8.49
C PHE A 144 10.40 -6.33 8.78
N ALA A 145 10.91 -7.51 8.47
CA ALA A 145 12.31 -7.89 8.72
C ALA A 145 13.30 -7.02 7.93
N GLU A 146 12.92 -6.62 6.72
CA GLU A 146 13.73 -5.73 5.86
C GLU A 146 13.60 -4.25 6.21
N GLY A 147 12.74 -3.89 7.17
CA GLY A 147 12.56 -2.50 7.62
C GLY A 147 11.86 -1.61 6.58
N HIS A 148 10.92 -2.17 5.82
CA HIS A 148 10.09 -1.40 4.91
C HIS A 148 8.90 -0.73 5.59
N TYR A 149 8.54 -1.19 6.80
CA TYR A 149 7.42 -0.63 7.54
C TYR A 149 7.76 0.77 8.06
N ASN A 150 6.86 1.70 7.82
CA ASN A 150 6.93 3.05 8.36
C ASN A 150 5.62 3.37 9.10
N VAL A 151 5.65 3.37 10.44
CA VAL A 151 4.47 3.71 11.25
C VAL A 151 4.12 5.21 11.16
N ALA A 152 5.09 6.04 10.76
CA ALA A 152 4.91 7.48 10.65
C ALA A 152 4.16 7.91 9.37
N ASN A 153 3.59 6.96 8.61
CA ASN A 153 2.97 7.28 7.33
C ASN A 153 1.79 6.35 7.01
N GLU A 154 0.68 6.92 6.58
CA GLU A 154 -0.63 6.28 6.40
C GLU A 154 -0.65 5.08 5.44
N PRO A 155 0.11 5.04 4.33
CA PRO A 155 0.11 3.89 3.43
C PRO A 155 0.43 2.56 4.11
N SER A 156 1.14 2.61 5.25
CA SER A 156 1.53 1.43 6.03
C SER A 156 0.58 1.09 7.19
N PHE A 157 -0.43 1.91 7.49
CA PHE A 157 -1.27 1.77 8.68
C PHE A 157 -2.00 0.43 8.77
N LEU A 158 -2.52 -0.07 7.65
CA LEU A 158 -3.22 -1.37 7.62
C LEU A 158 -2.25 -2.56 7.71
N THR A 159 -1.00 -2.40 7.30
CA THR A 159 -0.07 -3.53 7.07
C THR A 159 0.08 -4.47 8.28
N PRO A 160 0.23 -4.02 9.54
CA PRO A 160 0.35 -4.93 10.69
C PRO A 160 -0.90 -5.77 10.95
N TRP A 161 -2.06 -5.33 10.45
CA TRP A 161 -3.35 -5.99 10.63
C TRP A 161 -3.64 -7.05 9.56
N LEU A 162 -2.88 -7.07 8.48
CA LEU A 162 -3.11 -7.97 7.35
C LEU A 162 -2.96 -9.46 7.70
N TYR A 163 -2.28 -9.79 8.78
CA TYR A 163 -2.21 -11.19 9.27
C TYR A 163 -3.58 -11.76 9.68
N HIS A 164 -4.55 -10.91 10.03
CA HIS A 164 -5.92 -11.36 10.33
C HIS A 164 -6.56 -12.07 9.15
N PHE A 165 -6.32 -11.59 7.94
CA PHE A 165 -6.91 -12.13 6.71
C PHE A 165 -6.36 -13.51 6.31
N ILE A 166 -5.28 -13.95 6.96
CA ILE A 166 -4.72 -15.30 6.82
C ILE A 166 -4.86 -16.14 8.10
N GLY A 167 -5.79 -15.77 8.99
CA GLY A 167 -6.08 -16.50 10.21
C GLY A 167 -4.99 -16.45 11.29
N ARG A 168 -4.12 -15.42 11.26
CA ARG A 168 -3.03 -15.23 12.22
C ARG A 168 -3.13 -13.93 13.01
N PRO A 169 -4.26 -13.73 13.75
CA PRO A 169 -4.43 -12.53 14.59
C PRO A 169 -3.38 -12.41 15.70
N ASP A 170 -2.79 -13.53 16.12
CA ASP A 170 -1.66 -13.57 17.05
C ASP A 170 -0.47 -12.76 16.53
N LEU A 171 -0.12 -12.91 15.26
CA LEU A 171 0.99 -12.17 14.63
C LEU A 171 0.67 -10.67 14.49
N SER A 172 -0.58 -10.32 14.18
CA SER A 172 -1.01 -8.90 14.17
C SER A 172 -0.83 -8.28 15.55
N ARG A 173 -1.36 -8.92 16.58
CA ARG A 173 -1.25 -8.43 17.96
C ARG A 173 0.22 -8.22 18.38
N ASP A 174 1.06 -9.22 18.15
CA ASP A 174 2.47 -9.16 18.55
C ASP A 174 3.21 -8.04 17.77
N ARG A 175 2.85 -7.86 16.49
CA ARG A 175 3.43 -6.80 15.64
C ARG A 175 2.98 -5.41 16.10
N VAL A 176 1.69 -5.20 16.29
CA VAL A 176 1.12 -3.93 16.76
C VAL A 176 1.65 -3.55 18.13
N THR A 177 1.70 -4.50 19.07
CA THR A 177 2.28 -4.27 20.40
C THR A 177 3.73 -3.81 20.33
N ARG A 178 4.53 -4.45 19.47
CA ARG A 178 5.92 -4.05 19.26
C ARG A 178 6.01 -2.63 18.68
N ILE A 179 5.23 -2.32 17.63
CA ILE A 179 5.22 -1.00 17.01
C ILE A 179 4.89 0.08 18.02
N ILE A 180 3.86 -0.14 18.85
CA ILE A 180 3.47 0.82 19.88
C ILE A 180 4.62 1.04 20.87
N ASN A 181 5.20 -0.03 21.41
CA ASN A 181 6.26 0.07 22.41
C ASN A 181 7.57 0.68 21.89
N GLU A 182 7.87 0.51 20.61
CA GLU A 182 9.11 0.99 20.00
C GLU A 182 9.00 2.42 19.45
N ASN A 183 7.79 2.91 19.15
CA ASN A 183 7.64 4.15 18.38
C ASN A 183 6.77 5.22 19.05
N PHE A 184 5.99 4.87 20.08
CA PHE A 184 5.13 5.83 20.77
C PHE A 184 5.58 6.00 22.23
N SER A 185 5.37 7.19 22.78
CA SER A 185 5.61 7.47 24.18
C SER A 185 4.58 8.46 24.74
N ASP A 186 4.59 8.64 26.06
CA ASP A 186 3.74 9.60 26.79
C ASP A 186 4.36 11.01 26.89
N GLN A 187 5.44 11.27 26.13
CA GLN A 187 6.11 12.56 26.09
C GLN A 187 5.44 13.50 25.04
N PRO A 188 5.67 14.81 25.11
CA PRO A 188 5.11 15.76 24.15
C PRO A 188 5.47 15.48 22.68
N ASP A 189 6.59 14.81 22.43
CA ASP A 189 7.07 14.36 21.12
C ASP A 189 6.83 12.86 20.89
N GLY A 190 5.87 12.27 21.59
CA GLY A 190 5.62 10.83 21.64
C GLY A 190 4.98 10.21 20.42
N LEU A 191 4.66 10.98 19.36
CA LEU A 191 4.20 10.43 18.07
C LEU A 191 5.38 10.25 17.12
N PRO A 192 5.44 9.14 16.37
CA PRO A 192 6.55 8.85 15.45
C PRO A 192 6.60 9.71 14.19
N GLY A 193 5.60 10.57 13.97
CA GLY A 193 5.48 11.48 12.82
C GLY A 193 4.44 12.56 13.06
N ASN A 194 3.96 13.16 11.97
CA ASN A 194 2.85 14.12 12.05
C ASN A 194 1.55 13.39 12.41
N ASP A 195 0.70 14.04 13.20
CA ASP A 195 -0.59 13.46 13.58
C ASP A 195 -1.62 13.43 12.43
N ASP A 196 -1.44 14.29 11.44
CA ASP A 196 -2.22 14.38 10.20
C ASP A 196 -3.73 14.32 10.43
N GLY A 197 -4.20 15.32 11.17
CA GLY A 197 -5.63 15.45 11.50
C GLY A 197 -6.16 14.39 12.45
N GLY A 198 -5.30 13.73 13.22
CA GLY A 198 -5.65 12.68 14.17
C GLY A 198 -5.45 11.25 13.65
N ALA A 199 -4.87 11.08 12.47
CA ALA A 199 -4.67 9.76 11.88
C ALA A 199 -3.72 8.90 12.73
N MET A 200 -2.57 9.47 13.14
CA MET A 200 -1.57 8.77 13.97
C MET A 200 -2.10 8.47 15.37
N SER A 201 -2.72 9.44 16.02
CA SER A 201 -3.34 9.26 17.34
C SER A 201 -4.46 8.23 17.29
N SER A 202 -5.28 8.23 16.25
CA SER A 202 -6.33 7.23 16.04
C SER A 202 -5.74 5.84 15.84
N TRP A 203 -4.67 5.71 15.07
CA TRP A 203 -3.98 4.43 14.87
C TRP A 203 -3.48 3.85 16.20
N LEU A 204 -2.88 4.69 17.05
CA LEU A 204 -2.43 4.30 18.40
C LEU A 204 -3.60 3.79 19.25
N ILE A 205 -4.71 4.55 19.31
CA ILE A 205 -5.89 4.17 20.09
C ILE A 205 -6.46 2.84 19.61
N TRP A 206 -6.63 2.67 18.29
CA TRP A 206 -7.11 1.41 17.74
C TRP A 206 -6.14 0.25 18.03
N GLY A 207 -4.85 0.49 17.96
CA GLY A 207 -3.81 -0.48 18.30
C GLY A 207 -3.89 -0.92 19.76
N MET A 208 -4.08 0.02 20.68
CA MET A 208 -4.25 -0.26 22.11
C MET A 208 -5.54 -1.05 22.41
N LEU A 209 -6.59 -0.82 21.63
CA LEU A 209 -7.86 -1.57 21.72
C LEU A 209 -7.79 -2.95 21.06
N GLY A 210 -6.70 -3.27 20.35
CA GLY A 210 -6.56 -4.52 19.61
C GLY A 210 -7.52 -4.66 18.43
N LYS A 211 -7.94 -3.55 17.84
CA LYS A 211 -8.86 -3.45 16.71
C LYS A 211 -8.33 -2.50 15.66
N TYR A 212 -8.81 -2.63 14.44
CA TYR A 212 -8.52 -1.67 13.39
C TYR A 212 -9.70 -1.54 12.42
N PRO A 213 -10.21 -0.34 12.18
CA PRO A 213 -11.32 -0.14 11.26
C PRO A 213 -10.89 -0.42 9.82
N LEU A 214 -11.61 -1.31 9.14
CA LEU A 214 -11.38 -1.54 7.73
C LEU A 214 -12.05 -0.42 6.93
N ALA A 215 -11.24 0.47 6.37
CA ALA A 215 -11.70 1.67 5.69
C ALA A 215 -12.77 1.37 4.60
N GLY A 216 -13.82 2.19 4.57
CA GLY A 216 -14.95 2.01 3.65
C GLY A 216 -15.97 0.94 4.06
N THR A 217 -15.80 0.28 5.21
CA THR A 217 -16.70 -0.74 5.73
C THR A 217 -17.22 -0.41 7.14
N SER A 218 -18.10 -1.26 7.68
CA SER A 218 -18.50 -1.25 9.08
C SER A 218 -17.76 -2.30 9.92
N GLN A 219 -16.66 -2.85 9.42
CA GLN A 219 -15.88 -3.90 10.07
C GLN A 219 -14.69 -3.33 10.84
N PHE A 220 -14.31 -4.06 11.91
CA PHE A 220 -13.15 -3.77 12.76
C PHE A 220 -12.28 -5.02 12.90
#